data_dd0d167d3f6c152b6ca306dc3968bbdd
#
_entry.id   dd0d167d3f6c152b6ca306dc3968bbdd
#
_cell.length_a   1.000
_cell.length_b   1.000
_cell.length_c   1.000
_cell.angle_alpha   90.00
_cell.angle_beta   90.00
_cell.angle_gamma   90.00
#
_symmetry.space_group_name_H-M   'P 1'
#
loop_
_entity.id
_entity.type
_entity.pdbx_description
1 polymer ?
#
loop_
_entity_poly.entity_id
_entity_poly.type
_entity_poly.pdbx_seq_one_letter_code
_entity_poly.pdbx_strand_id
1 'polypeptide(L)'
;MLEKQLKEFWNYILDAEYITLFTHVEPDGDTLGSAVALKELILLNSPKIKEVQISGKDYPRNLMFLVDFEPRLVSDAFFKKSLKVVVDTSTKSRIYDQRVITTEAIKIDHHPHENEWLFEIGGDNWPATGQLVAMLIKYLNLKTNDLALEATASAILTDTEFFKERNISQQTFEAMQILFERNLNYSFLLQKMQLNEQEIEFIFEICKNKYISKNVSWVVSEEIVTNDLARPLVAKFVEITTTEIAIAFLKRTQGDYRVEIRSKGNFDVSKIAIRFGGGGHHNSSGFIIKNNQQIPEVISYINNL
;
A
#
# COMPACT_ATOMS: atom_id res chain seq x y z
N MET A 1 1.42 1.73 -25.81
CA MET A 1 2.50 2.36 -24.99
C MET A 1 2.79 1.47 -23.78
N LEU A 2 1.83 1.17 -22.94
CA LEU A 2 1.99 0.34 -21.72
C LEU A 2 2.67 -1.02 -21.99
N GLU A 3 2.17 -1.81 -22.95
CA GLU A 3 2.73 -3.13 -23.27
C GLU A 3 4.24 -3.07 -23.59
N LYS A 4 4.71 -2.02 -24.28
CA LYS A 4 6.14 -1.85 -24.56
C LYS A 4 6.94 -1.61 -23.27
N GLN A 5 6.42 -0.75 -22.37
CA GLN A 5 7.06 -0.47 -21.09
C GLN A 5 7.11 -1.72 -20.18
N LEU A 6 6.02 -2.50 -20.13
CA LEU A 6 5.98 -3.77 -19.38
C LEU A 6 6.99 -4.78 -19.93
N LYS A 7 7.12 -4.89 -21.26
CA LYS A 7 8.15 -5.75 -21.90
C LYS A 7 9.56 -5.29 -21.56
N GLU A 8 9.82 -4.00 -21.57
CA GLU A 8 11.12 -3.45 -21.23
C GLU A 8 11.48 -3.67 -19.76
N PHE A 9 10.53 -3.44 -18.84
CA PHE A 9 10.68 -3.79 -17.44
C PHE A 9 11.02 -5.27 -17.25
N TRP A 10 10.29 -6.14 -17.94
CA TRP A 10 10.50 -7.59 -17.84
C TRP A 10 11.84 -8.04 -18.43
N ASN A 11 12.39 -7.34 -19.42
CA ASN A 11 13.71 -7.63 -19.95
C ASN A 11 14.82 -7.43 -18.91
N TYR A 12 14.75 -6.38 -18.07
CA TYR A 12 15.66 -6.24 -16.92
C TYR A 12 15.58 -7.45 -15.98
N ILE A 13 14.38 -7.97 -15.74
CA ILE A 13 14.16 -9.17 -14.91
C ILE A 13 14.84 -10.41 -15.57
N LEU A 14 14.61 -10.62 -16.86
CA LEU A 14 15.15 -11.78 -17.60
C LEU A 14 16.67 -11.79 -17.70
N ASP A 15 17.32 -10.63 -17.61
CA ASP A 15 18.79 -10.52 -17.66
C ASP A 15 19.46 -10.76 -16.31
N ALA A 16 18.70 -10.75 -15.21
CA ALA A 16 19.21 -10.93 -13.86
C ALA A 16 19.26 -12.41 -13.43
N GLU A 17 20.22 -12.74 -12.57
CA GLU A 17 20.31 -14.03 -11.86
C GLU A 17 19.84 -13.91 -10.41
N TYR A 18 19.96 -12.72 -9.81
CA TYR A 18 19.58 -12.42 -8.43
C TYR A 18 18.77 -11.13 -8.42
N ILE A 19 17.67 -11.11 -7.69
CA ILE A 19 16.78 -9.94 -7.61
C ILE A 19 16.45 -9.64 -6.16
N THR A 20 16.50 -8.36 -5.79
CA THR A 20 15.92 -7.86 -4.54
C THR A 20 14.73 -6.97 -4.86
N LEU A 21 13.59 -7.29 -4.28
CA LEU A 21 12.35 -6.49 -4.32
C LEU A 21 12.30 -5.63 -3.05
N PHE A 22 12.27 -4.31 -3.20
CA PHE A 22 12.28 -3.38 -2.07
C PHE A 22 10.90 -2.82 -1.83
N THR A 23 10.46 -2.88 -0.58
CA THR A 23 9.18 -2.34 -0.11
C THR A 23 9.38 -1.04 0.66
N HIS A 24 8.31 -0.30 0.90
CA HIS A 24 8.38 0.98 1.61
C HIS A 24 8.30 0.84 3.14
N VAL A 25 8.62 1.93 3.86
CA VAL A 25 8.39 2.06 5.30
C VAL A 25 6.89 2.10 5.60
N GLU A 26 6.49 1.57 6.76
CA GLU A 26 5.06 1.41 7.09
C GLU A 26 4.29 0.66 5.99
N PRO A 27 4.74 -0.57 5.64
CA PRO A 27 4.25 -1.28 4.48
C PRO A 27 2.77 -1.62 4.62
N ASP A 28 2.11 -1.72 3.48
CA ASP A 28 0.71 -2.12 3.35
C ASP A 28 0.54 -3.31 2.40
N GLY A 29 -0.72 -3.57 2.02
CA GLY A 29 -1.02 -4.71 1.17
C GLY A 29 -0.60 -4.52 -0.28
N ASP A 30 -0.50 -3.28 -0.79
CA ASP A 30 -0.06 -3.07 -2.16
C ASP A 30 1.43 -3.33 -2.30
N THR A 31 2.26 -2.76 -1.42
CA THR A 31 3.70 -3.00 -1.49
C THR A 31 4.09 -4.46 -1.22
N LEU A 32 3.51 -5.13 -0.20
CA LEU A 32 3.80 -6.53 0.08
C LEU A 32 3.22 -7.45 -0.99
N GLY A 33 1.94 -7.27 -1.34
CA GLY A 33 1.25 -8.10 -2.32
C GLY A 33 1.93 -8.01 -3.69
N SER A 34 2.27 -6.81 -4.16
CA SER A 34 2.98 -6.61 -5.42
C SER A 34 4.39 -7.23 -5.40
N ALA A 35 5.12 -7.11 -4.28
CA ALA A 35 6.44 -7.72 -4.15
C ALA A 35 6.36 -9.27 -4.15
N VAL A 36 5.42 -9.86 -3.41
CA VAL A 36 5.22 -11.32 -3.39
C VAL A 36 4.78 -11.82 -4.76
N ALA A 37 3.81 -11.15 -5.40
CA ALA A 37 3.35 -11.50 -6.73
C ALA A 37 4.49 -11.47 -7.76
N LEU A 38 5.27 -10.39 -7.78
CA LEU A 38 6.45 -10.30 -8.66
C LEU A 38 7.45 -11.40 -8.38
N LYS A 39 7.75 -11.72 -7.11
CA LYS A 39 8.64 -12.82 -6.74
C LYS A 39 8.17 -14.14 -7.36
N GLU A 40 6.91 -14.50 -7.18
CA GLU A 40 6.35 -15.74 -7.71
C GLU A 40 6.37 -15.75 -9.25
N LEU A 41 5.95 -14.66 -9.89
CA LEU A 41 5.99 -14.54 -11.34
C LEU A 41 7.40 -14.67 -11.89
N ILE A 42 8.39 -14.05 -11.25
CA ILE A 42 9.82 -14.15 -11.65
C ILE A 42 10.30 -15.59 -11.54
N LEU A 43 10.05 -16.26 -10.42
CA LEU A 43 10.47 -17.65 -10.20
C LEU A 43 9.84 -18.62 -11.21
N LEU A 44 8.59 -18.38 -11.63
CA LEU A 44 7.87 -19.21 -12.59
C LEU A 44 8.27 -18.99 -14.06
N ASN A 45 8.77 -17.77 -14.39
CA ASN A 45 8.90 -17.35 -15.79
C ASN A 45 10.31 -16.93 -16.20
N SER A 46 11.27 -16.88 -15.27
CA SER A 46 12.65 -16.51 -15.58
C SER A 46 13.61 -17.70 -15.35
N PRO A 47 14.06 -18.38 -16.42
CA PRO A 47 14.90 -19.58 -16.28
C PRO A 47 16.33 -19.29 -15.81
N LYS A 48 16.79 -18.03 -15.89
CA LYS A 48 18.12 -17.62 -15.42
C LYS A 48 18.17 -17.34 -13.92
N ILE A 49 17.00 -17.11 -13.31
CA ILE A 49 16.93 -16.66 -11.93
C ILE A 49 17.41 -17.74 -10.96
N LYS A 50 18.29 -17.38 -10.06
CA LYS A 50 18.79 -18.26 -9.00
C LYS A 50 18.09 -17.99 -7.67
N GLU A 51 17.80 -16.70 -7.40
CA GLU A 51 17.18 -16.33 -6.13
C GLU A 51 16.51 -14.95 -6.21
N VAL A 52 15.34 -14.83 -5.59
CA VAL A 52 14.60 -13.57 -5.41
C VAL A 52 14.33 -13.38 -3.93
N GLN A 53 14.76 -12.26 -3.36
CA GLN A 53 14.48 -11.90 -1.97
C GLN A 53 13.67 -10.58 -1.91
N ILE A 54 12.83 -10.46 -0.87
CA ILE A 54 12.14 -9.21 -0.53
C ILE A 54 12.91 -8.54 0.61
N SER A 55 13.22 -7.24 0.47
CA SER A 55 13.90 -6.44 1.49
C SER A 55 12.93 -5.44 2.09
N GLY A 56 12.57 -5.63 3.35
CA GLY A 56 11.62 -4.81 4.09
C GLY A 56 11.34 -5.39 5.46
N LYS A 57 10.37 -4.81 6.20
CA LYS A 57 10.00 -5.25 7.54
C LYS A 57 8.68 -4.61 8.00
N ASP A 58 8.15 -5.07 9.15
CA ASP A 58 7.01 -4.49 9.86
C ASP A 58 5.70 -4.57 9.04
N TYR A 59 5.49 -5.69 8.34
CA TYR A 59 4.31 -5.91 7.53
C TYR A 59 3.04 -6.16 8.36
N PRO A 60 1.86 -5.79 7.85
CA PRO A 60 0.59 -6.06 8.51
C PRO A 60 0.38 -7.55 8.77
N ARG A 61 -0.05 -7.88 10.01
CA ARG A 61 -0.25 -9.27 10.44
C ARG A 61 -1.27 -10.01 9.55
N ASN A 62 -2.35 -9.35 9.18
CA ASN A 62 -3.41 -9.91 8.33
C ASN A 62 -2.98 -10.20 6.88
N LEU A 63 -1.75 -9.82 6.50
CA LEU A 63 -1.15 -10.11 5.19
C LEU A 63 -0.03 -11.14 5.27
N MET A 64 0.31 -11.62 6.49
CA MET A 64 1.40 -12.58 6.67
C MET A 64 1.12 -13.96 6.05
N PHE A 65 -0.12 -14.24 5.63
CA PHE A 65 -0.44 -15.43 4.84
C PHE A 65 0.20 -15.44 3.44
N LEU A 66 0.70 -14.29 2.97
CA LEU A 66 1.39 -14.17 1.70
C LEU A 66 2.86 -14.61 1.76
N VAL A 67 3.42 -14.80 2.95
CA VAL A 67 4.84 -15.13 3.14
C VAL A 67 5.02 -16.21 4.20
N ASP A 68 5.97 -17.11 4.01
CA ASP A 68 6.32 -18.11 5.01
C ASP A 68 7.00 -17.51 6.24
N PHE A 69 7.79 -16.46 6.01
CA PHE A 69 8.51 -15.72 7.05
C PHE A 69 8.46 -14.23 6.73
N GLU A 70 8.38 -13.41 7.77
CA GLU A 70 8.45 -11.95 7.61
C GLU A 70 9.76 -11.56 6.89
N PRO A 71 9.67 -10.85 5.74
CA PRO A 71 10.84 -10.35 5.05
C PRO A 71 11.68 -9.44 5.96
N ARG A 72 13.00 -9.48 5.75
CA ARG A 72 13.99 -8.66 6.46
C ARG A 72 14.91 -7.98 5.47
N LEU A 73 15.74 -7.07 5.95
CA LEU A 73 16.81 -6.53 5.11
C LEU A 73 17.70 -7.65 4.58
N VAL A 74 17.88 -7.69 3.28
CA VAL A 74 18.79 -8.66 2.65
C VAL A 74 20.24 -8.39 3.07
N SER A 75 21.08 -9.43 3.07
CA SER A 75 22.50 -9.28 3.38
C SER A 75 23.21 -8.36 2.38
N ASP A 76 24.31 -7.71 2.80
CA ASP A 76 25.10 -6.85 1.91
C ASP A 76 25.64 -7.61 0.71
N ALA A 77 26.01 -8.88 0.88
CA ALA A 77 26.49 -9.73 -0.20
C ALA A 77 25.41 -10.00 -1.24
N PHE A 78 24.15 -10.22 -0.80
CA PHE A 78 23.02 -10.40 -1.70
C PHE A 78 22.65 -9.09 -2.37
N PHE A 79 22.56 -8.00 -1.60
CA PHE A 79 22.27 -6.64 -2.11
C PHE A 79 23.21 -6.26 -3.26
N LYS A 80 24.53 -6.46 -3.09
CA LYS A 80 25.53 -6.07 -4.09
C LYS A 80 25.39 -6.79 -5.43
N LYS A 81 25.01 -8.06 -5.42
CA LYS A 81 24.93 -8.90 -6.64
C LYS A 81 23.56 -8.87 -7.33
N SER A 82 22.50 -8.41 -6.64
CA SER A 82 21.13 -8.47 -7.15
C SER A 82 20.75 -7.24 -7.98
N LEU A 83 19.87 -7.42 -8.96
CA LEU A 83 19.09 -6.34 -9.56
C LEU A 83 18.17 -5.75 -8.48
N LYS A 84 18.13 -4.42 -8.37
CA LYS A 84 17.26 -3.69 -7.43
C LYS A 84 15.96 -3.36 -8.12
N VAL A 85 14.84 -3.85 -7.57
CA VAL A 85 13.49 -3.56 -8.04
C VAL A 85 12.70 -2.93 -6.91
N VAL A 86 12.34 -1.67 -7.04
CA VAL A 86 11.53 -0.96 -6.05
C VAL A 86 10.05 -1.12 -6.41
N VAL A 87 9.27 -1.47 -5.40
CA VAL A 87 7.85 -1.81 -5.56
C VAL A 87 7.02 -0.86 -4.71
N ASP A 88 6.08 -0.17 -5.37
CA ASP A 88 5.09 0.66 -4.71
C ASP A 88 5.67 1.79 -3.86
N THR A 89 6.55 2.60 -4.46
CA THR A 89 7.20 3.71 -3.74
C THR A 89 7.69 4.78 -4.71
N SER A 90 7.22 6.01 -4.53
CA SER A 90 7.62 7.16 -5.35
C SER A 90 9.01 7.70 -5.02
N THR A 91 9.38 7.72 -3.73
CA THR A 91 10.57 8.43 -3.25
C THR A 91 11.55 7.50 -2.54
N LYS A 92 12.86 7.84 -2.65
CA LYS A 92 13.91 7.12 -1.93
C LYS A 92 13.70 7.13 -0.42
N SER A 93 13.24 8.22 0.15
CA SER A 93 13.06 8.36 1.61
C SER A 93 12.03 7.38 2.18
N ARG A 94 11.09 6.90 1.35
CA ARG A 94 10.09 5.92 1.74
C ARG A 94 10.52 4.47 1.55
N ILE A 95 11.59 4.18 0.82
CA ILE A 95 12.12 2.81 0.71
C ILE A 95 12.62 2.37 2.09
N TYR A 96 12.21 1.18 2.56
CA TYR A 96 12.66 0.69 3.87
C TYR A 96 14.19 0.49 3.91
N ASP A 97 14.76 -0.09 2.87
CA ASP A 97 16.21 -0.32 2.73
C ASP A 97 16.91 0.89 2.12
N GLN A 98 17.47 1.73 2.95
CA GLN A 98 18.10 3.00 2.56
C GLN A 98 19.40 2.84 1.73
N ARG A 99 19.90 1.61 1.52
CA ARG A 99 21.05 1.34 0.65
C ARG A 99 20.72 1.52 -0.84
N VAL A 100 19.44 1.51 -1.24
CA VAL A 100 19.02 1.68 -2.64
C VAL A 100 19.48 3.03 -3.19
N ILE A 101 20.10 2.98 -4.37
CA ILE A 101 20.40 4.14 -5.21
C ILE A 101 19.40 4.12 -6.37
N THR A 102 18.56 5.14 -6.50
CA THR A 102 17.43 5.13 -7.44
C THR A 102 17.87 5.02 -8.89
N THR A 103 18.98 5.68 -9.27
CA THR A 103 19.54 5.59 -10.63
C THR A 103 20.16 4.24 -10.98
N GLU A 104 20.27 3.32 -10.00
CA GLU A 104 20.74 1.93 -10.20
C GLU A 104 19.60 0.91 -9.99
N ALA A 105 18.38 1.37 -9.76
CA ALA A 105 17.21 0.54 -9.50
C ALA A 105 16.10 0.77 -10.54
N ILE A 106 15.40 -0.29 -10.89
CA ILE A 106 14.15 -0.19 -11.65
C ILE A 106 12.96 -0.11 -10.69
N LYS A 107 11.86 0.50 -11.14
CA LYS A 107 10.67 0.73 -10.31
C LYS A 107 9.39 0.31 -11.02
N ILE A 108 8.47 -0.28 -10.24
CA ILE A 108 7.07 -0.48 -10.57
C ILE A 108 6.21 0.14 -9.46
N ASP A 109 5.38 1.15 -9.80
CA ASP A 109 4.77 2.01 -8.79
C ASP A 109 3.58 2.78 -9.36
N HIS A 110 2.55 2.98 -8.55
CA HIS A 110 1.36 3.73 -8.93
C HIS A 110 1.34 5.21 -8.45
N HIS A 111 2.36 5.64 -7.73
CA HIS A 111 2.48 7.02 -7.26
C HIS A 111 2.98 7.98 -8.36
N PRO A 112 2.84 9.32 -8.18
CA PRO A 112 3.45 10.29 -9.07
C PRO A 112 4.94 10.05 -9.26
N HIS A 113 5.42 10.36 -10.47
CA HIS A 113 6.84 10.23 -10.80
C HIS A 113 7.69 11.21 -10.01
N GLU A 114 8.54 10.68 -9.14
CA GLU A 114 9.51 11.43 -8.35
C GLU A 114 10.87 10.72 -8.38
N ASN A 115 11.96 11.47 -8.26
CA ASN A 115 13.34 11.02 -8.44
C ASN A 115 13.66 10.51 -9.87
N GLU A 116 14.94 10.33 -10.15
CA GLU A 116 15.40 9.63 -11.33
C GLU A 116 15.60 8.14 -11.01
N TRP A 117 15.16 7.28 -11.91
CA TRP A 117 15.28 5.83 -11.84
C TRP A 117 16.04 5.29 -13.04
N LEU A 118 16.72 4.15 -12.89
CA LEU A 118 17.30 3.44 -14.04
C LEU A 118 16.22 3.13 -15.09
N PHE A 119 15.07 2.69 -14.63
CA PHE A 119 13.85 2.49 -15.41
C PHE A 119 12.63 2.50 -14.50
N GLU A 120 11.51 3.04 -14.97
CA GLU A 120 10.28 3.04 -14.19
C GLU A 120 9.03 2.82 -15.02
N ILE A 121 8.04 2.18 -14.43
CA ILE A 121 6.71 2.01 -15.00
C ILE A 121 5.63 2.34 -13.97
N GLY A 122 4.50 2.88 -14.45
CA GLY A 122 3.31 3.16 -13.65
C GLY A 122 2.92 4.63 -13.67
N GLY A 123 2.84 5.22 -12.48
CA GLY A 123 2.38 6.60 -12.26
C GLY A 123 0.95 6.67 -11.75
N ASP A 124 0.51 7.88 -11.38
CA ASP A 124 -0.71 8.20 -10.62
C ASP A 124 -2.06 7.93 -11.30
N ASN A 125 -2.03 7.44 -12.53
CA ASN A 125 -3.25 6.97 -13.22
C ASN A 125 -3.70 5.57 -12.80
N TRP A 126 -2.91 4.88 -11.99
CA TRP A 126 -3.21 3.55 -11.49
C TRP A 126 -3.65 3.60 -10.03
N PRO A 127 -4.81 3.04 -9.66
CA PRO A 127 -5.25 2.97 -8.26
C PRO A 127 -4.37 2.12 -7.34
N ALA A 128 -3.60 1.18 -7.88
CA ALA A 128 -2.73 0.28 -7.14
C ALA A 128 -1.59 -0.25 -8.01
N THR A 129 -0.42 -0.49 -7.43
CA THR A 129 0.72 -1.16 -8.10
C THR A 129 0.37 -2.59 -8.52
N GLY A 130 -0.47 -3.29 -7.73
CA GLY A 130 -0.98 -4.61 -8.08
C GLY A 130 -1.70 -4.68 -9.43
N GLN A 131 -2.29 -3.58 -9.91
CA GLN A 131 -2.89 -3.55 -11.25
C GLN A 131 -1.83 -3.64 -12.36
N LEU A 132 -0.68 -2.99 -12.17
CA LEU A 132 0.45 -3.11 -13.11
C LEU A 132 0.99 -4.54 -13.15
N VAL A 133 1.02 -5.23 -11.99
CA VAL A 133 1.39 -6.66 -11.92
C VAL A 133 0.37 -7.52 -12.69
N ALA A 134 -0.93 -7.26 -12.55
CA ALA A 134 -1.95 -7.94 -13.35
C ALA A 134 -1.76 -7.70 -14.86
N MET A 135 -1.39 -6.47 -15.26
CA MET A 135 -1.09 -6.16 -16.67
C MET A 135 0.16 -6.91 -17.16
N LEU A 136 1.20 -7.11 -16.33
CA LEU A 136 2.35 -7.97 -16.67
C LEU A 136 1.87 -9.40 -16.98
N ILE A 137 1.00 -10.00 -16.15
CA ILE A 137 0.44 -11.32 -16.37
C ILE A 137 -0.25 -11.40 -17.74
N LYS A 138 -1.08 -10.41 -18.06
CA LYS A 138 -1.84 -10.37 -19.32
C LYS A 138 -0.95 -10.20 -20.55
N TYR A 139 -0.19 -9.10 -20.59
CA TYR A 139 0.54 -8.71 -21.80
C TYR A 139 1.75 -9.59 -22.11
N LEU A 140 2.33 -10.23 -21.10
CA LEU A 140 3.45 -11.14 -21.28
C LEU A 140 3.02 -12.62 -21.23
N ASN A 141 1.73 -12.87 -21.01
CA ASN A 141 1.16 -14.21 -20.84
C ASN A 141 1.95 -15.07 -19.83
N LEU A 142 2.26 -14.47 -18.67
CA LEU A 142 3.07 -15.12 -17.65
C LEU A 142 2.33 -16.30 -17.02
N LYS A 143 3.08 -17.36 -16.69
CA LYS A 143 2.59 -18.44 -15.83
C LYS A 143 2.33 -17.90 -14.43
N THR A 144 1.28 -18.38 -13.81
CA THR A 144 0.86 -17.98 -12.46
C THR A 144 0.68 -19.20 -11.55
N ASN A 145 0.73 -19.00 -10.25
CA ASN A 145 0.28 -19.92 -9.23
C ASN A 145 -0.72 -19.20 -8.30
N ASP A 146 -1.33 -19.94 -7.37
CA ASP A 146 -2.32 -19.39 -6.45
C ASP A 146 -1.76 -18.22 -5.63
N LEU A 147 -0.52 -18.32 -5.15
CA LEU A 147 0.12 -17.27 -4.35
C LEU A 147 0.34 -15.97 -5.15
N ALA A 148 0.79 -16.07 -6.41
CA ALA A 148 0.92 -14.89 -7.29
C ALA A 148 -0.42 -14.19 -7.51
N LEU A 149 -1.50 -14.97 -7.72
CA LEU A 149 -2.85 -14.43 -7.92
C LEU A 149 -3.41 -13.80 -6.64
N GLU A 150 -3.30 -14.51 -5.50
CA GLU A 150 -3.74 -14.00 -4.19
C GLU A 150 -2.99 -12.73 -3.80
N ALA A 151 -1.67 -12.69 -3.99
CA ALA A 151 -0.84 -11.53 -3.69
C ALA A 151 -1.18 -10.32 -4.57
N THR A 152 -1.37 -10.54 -5.89
CA THR A 152 -1.79 -9.47 -6.81
C THR A 152 -3.18 -8.94 -6.43
N ALA A 153 -4.13 -9.82 -6.12
CA ALA A 153 -5.47 -9.41 -5.70
C ALA A 153 -5.45 -8.68 -4.36
N SER A 154 -4.64 -9.13 -3.38
CA SER A 154 -4.47 -8.44 -2.09
C SER A 154 -3.96 -7.01 -2.27
N ALA A 155 -2.98 -6.82 -3.14
CA ALA A 155 -2.44 -5.52 -3.51
C ALA A 155 -3.55 -4.59 -4.02
N ILE A 156 -4.32 -5.04 -5.00
CA ILE A 156 -5.44 -4.27 -5.58
C ILE A 156 -6.51 -3.96 -4.52
N LEU A 157 -6.92 -4.96 -3.75
CA LEU A 157 -8.01 -4.83 -2.77
C LEU A 157 -7.66 -3.86 -1.64
N THR A 158 -6.44 -3.91 -1.14
CA THR A 158 -6.04 -3.05 -0.02
C THR A 158 -5.93 -1.59 -0.42
N ASP A 159 -5.36 -1.29 -1.57
CA ASP A 159 -5.16 0.10 -1.99
C ASP A 159 -6.41 0.75 -2.60
N THR A 160 -7.33 -0.08 -3.06
CA THR A 160 -8.65 0.39 -3.52
C THR A 160 -9.72 0.38 -2.41
N GLU A 161 -9.34 0.09 -1.16
CA GLU A 161 -10.29 -0.12 -0.05
C GLU A 161 -11.46 -1.04 -0.45
N PHE A 162 -11.14 -2.18 -1.06
CA PHE A 162 -12.14 -3.11 -1.62
C PHE A 162 -13.08 -2.43 -2.63
N PHE A 163 -12.51 -1.65 -3.55
CA PHE A 163 -13.20 -0.89 -4.63
C PHE A 163 -14.10 0.25 -4.11
N LYS A 164 -13.81 0.82 -2.95
CA LYS A 164 -14.53 1.97 -2.39
C LYS A 164 -13.85 3.29 -2.72
N GLU A 165 -12.59 3.28 -3.14
CA GLU A 165 -11.85 4.49 -3.53
C GLU A 165 -12.41 5.12 -4.80
N ARG A 166 -12.26 6.45 -4.93
CA ARG A 166 -12.87 7.23 -6.03
C ARG A 166 -12.19 7.08 -7.38
N ASN A 167 -10.93 6.68 -7.38
CA ASN A 167 -10.13 6.50 -8.60
C ASN A 167 -10.35 5.14 -9.28
N ILE A 168 -11.31 4.35 -8.80
CA ILE A 168 -11.70 3.08 -9.41
C ILE A 168 -12.19 3.31 -10.83
N SER A 169 -11.68 2.51 -11.76
CA SER A 169 -11.96 2.63 -13.18
C SER A 169 -12.24 1.26 -13.83
N GLN A 170 -12.59 1.28 -15.10
CA GLN A 170 -12.70 0.05 -15.89
C GLN A 170 -11.41 -0.78 -15.83
N GLN A 171 -10.25 -0.14 -15.82
CA GLN A 171 -8.95 -0.84 -15.76
C GLN A 171 -8.76 -1.59 -14.43
N THR A 172 -9.34 -1.10 -13.33
CA THR A 172 -9.31 -1.81 -12.04
C THR A 172 -10.05 -3.14 -12.11
N PHE A 173 -11.24 -3.14 -12.73
CA PHE A 173 -12.02 -4.37 -12.92
C PHE A 173 -11.40 -5.29 -13.97
N GLU A 174 -10.76 -4.74 -15.00
CA GLU A 174 -9.98 -5.52 -15.96
C GLU A 174 -8.81 -6.26 -15.28
N ALA A 175 -8.10 -5.60 -14.38
CA ALA A 175 -7.04 -6.24 -13.60
C ALA A 175 -7.58 -7.43 -12.80
N MET A 176 -8.70 -7.26 -12.11
CA MET A 176 -9.34 -8.38 -11.39
C MET A 176 -9.85 -9.47 -12.34
N GLN A 177 -10.42 -9.12 -13.49
CA GLN A 177 -10.85 -10.09 -14.50
C GLN A 177 -9.69 -11.00 -14.92
N ILE A 178 -8.49 -10.44 -15.15
CA ILE A 178 -7.28 -11.21 -15.50
C ILE A 178 -7.00 -12.28 -14.44
N LEU A 179 -7.13 -11.93 -13.16
CA LEU A 179 -6.87 -12.88 -12.07
C LEU A 179 -7.94 -13.97 -11.99
N PHE A 180 -9.20 -13.64 -12.20
CA PHE A 180 -10.29 -14.63 -12.29
C PHE A 180 -10.14 -15.58 -13.49
N GLU A 181 -9.71 -15.08 -14.64
CA GLU A 181 -9.40 -15.89 -15.83
C GLU A 181 -8.25 -16.88 -15.58
N ARG A 182 -7.41 -16.60 -14.59
CA ARG A 182 -6.33 -17.48 -14.10
C ARG A 182 -6.72 -18.32 -12.88
N ASN A 183 -8.02 -18.40 -12.55
CA ASN A 183 -8.62 -19.17 -11.47
C ASN A 183 -8.32 -18.66 -10.06
N LEU A 184 -8.23 -17.34 -9.84
CA LEU A 184 -8.17 -16.76 -8.49
C LEU A 184 -9.33 -17.28 -7.63
N ASN A 185 -9.03 -17.90 -6.48
CA ASN A 185 -10.04 -18.23 -5.48
C ASN A 185 -10.32 -17.00 -4.58
N TYR A 186 -11.14 -16.10 -5.09
CA TYR A 186 -11.43 -14.83 -4.44
C TYR A 186 -12.08 -14.99 -3.05
N SER A 187 -13.03 -15.91 -2.91
CA SER A 187 -13.71 -16.12 -1.61
C SER A 187 -12.74 -16.62 -0.54
N PHE A 188 -11.82 -17.50 -0.92
CA PHE A 188 -10.80 -18.00 0.00
C PHE A 188 -9.79 -16.90 0.37
N LEU A 189 -9.40 -16.07 -0.59
CA LEU A 189 -8.56 -14.88 -0.32
C LEU A 189 -9.22 -13.95 0.70
N LEU A 190 -10.50 -13.60 0.51
CA LEU A 190 -11.21 -12.73 1.45
C LEU A 190 -11.25 -13.30 2.87
N GLN A 191 -11.38 -14.63 3.03
CA GLN A 191 -11.32 -15.27 4.35
C GLN A 191 -9.95 -15.09 5.00
N LYS A 192 -8.85 -15.22 4.23
CA LYS A 192 -7.48 -14.99 4.72
C LYS A 192 -7.23 -13.55 5.18
N MET A 193 -7.86 -12.58 4.52
CA MET A 193 -7.70 -11.15 4.81
C MET A 193 -8.59 -10.65 5.97
N GLN A 194 -9.45 -11.49 6.53
CA GLN A 194 -10.35 -11.07 7.60
C GLN A 194 -9.62 -10.70 8.89
N LEU A 195 -10.14 -9.67 9.54
CA LEU A 195 -9.78 -9.36 10.91
C LEU A 195 -10.37 -10.40 11.87
N ASN A 196 -9.67 -10.68 12.95
CA ASN A 196 -10.21 -11.53 14.01
C ASN A 196 -11.22 -10.77 14.90
N GLU A 197 -11.93 -11.51 15.75
CA GLU A 197 -13.00 -10.95 16.60
C GLU A 197 -12.47 -9.83 17.52
N GLN A 198 -11.30 -10.01 18.13
CA GLN A 198 -10.70 -9.02 19.01
C GLN A 198 -10.32 -7.72 18.28
N GLU A 199 -9.81 -7.84 17.06
CA GLU A 199 -9.51 -6.69 16.21
C GLU A 199 -10.78 -5.92 15.80
N ILE A 200 -11.84 -6.66 15.49
CA ILE A 200 -13.14 -6.08 15.17
C ILE A 200 -13.70 -5.34 16.39
N GLU A 201 -13.70 -5.97 17.56
CA GLU A 201 -14.15 -5.34 18.81
C GLU A 201 -13.37 -4.07 19.13
N PHE A 202 -12.04 -4.12 19.02
CA PHE A 202 -11.17 -2.97 19.23
C PHE A 202 -11.52 -1.79 18.31
N ILE A 203 -11.72 -2.06 17.02
CA ILE A 203 -12.13 -1.03 16.04
C ILE A 203 -13.49 -0.43 16.43
N PHE A 204 -14.46 -1.27 16.77
CA PHE A 204 -15.80 -0.79 17.13
C PHE A 204 -15.79 0.06 18.41
N GLU A 205 -15.03 -0.30 19.44
CA GLU A 205 -14.94 0.49 20.66
C GLU A 205 -14.36 1.90 20.40
N ILE A 206 -13.33 2.01 19.55
CA ILE A 206 -12.82 3.32 19.17
C ILE A 206 -13.85 4.11 18.37
N CYS A 207 -14.48 3.50 17.39
CA CYS A 207 -15.45 4.14 16.51
C CYS A 207 -16.73 4.59 17.25
N LYS A 208 -17.13 3.88 18.28
CA LYS A 208 -18.29 4.21 19.14
C LYS A 208 -18.11 5.54 19.88
N ASN A 209 -16.86 5.85 20.26
CA ASN A 209 -16.51 7.04 21.04
C ASN A 209 -16.18 8.25 20.13
N LYS A 210 -16.90 8.41 19.03
CA LYS A 210 -16.67 9.51 18.09
C LYS A 210 -17.16 10.86 18.64
N TYR A 211 -16.42 11.90 18.24
CA TYR A 211 -16.79 13.29 18.44
C TYR A 211 -17.27 13.90 17.12
N ILE A 212 -18.13 14.90 17.18
CA ILE A 212 -18.67 15.60 16.01
C ILE A 212 -18.66 17.11 16.28
N SER A 213 -18.17 17.89 15.33
CA SER A 213 -18.26 19.34 15.33
C SER A 213 -18.41 19.86 13.90
N LYS A 214 -19.49 20.61 13.62
CA LYS A 214 -19.81 21.09 12.27
C LYS A 214 -19.80 19.93 11.24
N ASN A 215 -18.92 20.01 10.25
CA ASN A 215 -18.79 19.05 9.16
C ASN A 215 -17.67 18.02 9.37
N VAL A 216 -17.16 17.87 10.60
CA VAL A 216 -16.04 17.00 10.97
C VAL A 216 -16.48 16.02 12.04
N SER A 217 -16.20 14.75 11.83
CA SER A 217 -16.23 13.70 12.87
C SER A 217 -14.82 13.22 13.14
N TRP A 218 -14.49 12.92 14.41
CA TRP A 218 -13.21 12.34 14.73
C TRP A 218 -13.28 11.32 15.85
N VAL A 219 -12.28 10.44 15.87
CA VAL A 219 -12.01 9.48 16.94
C VAL A 219 -10.59 9.67 17.45
N VAL A 220 -10.38 9.29 18.71
CA VAL A 220 -9.05 9.29 19.33
C VAL A 220 -8.83 7.92 19.96
N SER A 221 -7.75 7.24 19.59
CA SER A 221 -7.34 6.03 20.31
C SER A 221 -6.31 6.37 21.37
N GLU A 222 -6.62 6.06 22.62
CA GLU A 222 -5.67 6.13 23.73
C GLU A 222 -4.77 4.88 23.81
N GLU A 223 -5.20 3.79 23.19
CA GLU A 223 -4.41 2.58 23.01
C GLU A 223 -3.61 2.63 21.71
N ILE A 224 -2.49 1.87 21.68
CA ILE A 224 -1.65 1.79 20.50
C ILE A 224 -2.41 1.10 19.37
N VAL A 225 -2.49 1.79 18.21
CA VAL A 225 -3.04 1.23 16.97
C VAL A 225 -1.87 0.84 16.08
N THR A 226 -1.76 -0.44 15.80
CA THR A 226 -0.74 -1.00 14.91
C THR A 226 -1.05 -0.70 13.44
N ASN A 227 -0.05 -0.81 12.56
CA ASN A 227 -0.21 -0.48 11.13
C ASN A 227 -1.29 -1.32 10.45
N ASP A 228 -1.42 -2.58 10.84
CA ASP A 228 -2.40 -3.51 10.30
C ASP A 228 -3.85 -3.15 10.67
N LEU A 229 -4.07 -2.45 11.80
CA LEU A 229 -5.39 -2.01 12.22
C LEU A 229 -5.74 -0.57 11.81
N ALA A 230 -4.74 0.24 11.49
CA ALA A 230 -4.97 1.66 11.17
C ALA A 230 -5.89 1.85 9.96
N ARG A 231 -5.61 1.21 8.82
CA ARG A 231 -6.46 1.31 7.61
C ARG A 231 -7.87 0.73 7.84
N PRO A 232 -8.05 -0.50 8.37
CA PRO A 232 -9.37 -1.04 8.67
C PRO A 232 -10.19 -0.16 9.61
N LEU A 233 -9.57 0.41 10.65
CA LEU A 233 -10.21 1.32 11.59
C LEU A 233 -10.72 2.58 10.88
N VAL A 234 -9.86 3.22 10.09
CA VAL A 234 -10.22 4.44 9.35
C VAL A 234 -11.33 4.17 8.36
N ALA A 235 -11.25 3.07 7.59
CA ALA A 235 -12.29 2.69 6.64
C ALA A 235 -13.64 2.47 7.34
N LYS A 236 -13.65 1.73 8.47
CA LYS A 236 -14.86 1.52 9.27
C LYS A 236 -15.39 2.83 9.85
N PHE A 237 -14.52 3.70 10.35
CA PHE A 237 -14.91 4.99 10.88
C PHE A 237 -15.57 5.88 9.82
N VAL A 238 -15.00 5.93 8.61
CA VAL A 238 -15.58 6.66 7.47
C VAL A 238 -16.97 6.11 7.13
N GLU A 239 -17.18 4.81 7.13
CA GLU A 239 -18.49 4.19 6.84
C GLU A 239 -19.57 4.66 7.80
N ILE A 240 -19.26 4.77 9.09
CA ILE A 240 -20.26 5.10 10.14
C ILE A 240 -20.43 6.60 10.41
N THR A 241 -19.64 7.48 9.82
CA THR A 241 -19.79 8.94 9.96
C THR A 241 -20.72 9.50 8.90
N THR A 242 -21.44 10.57 9.24
CA THR A 242 -22.31 11.30 8.31
C THR A 242 -21.72 12.63 7.85
N THR A 243 -20.66 13.08 8.49
CA THR A 243 -19.94 14.32 8.13
C THR A 243 -19.07 14.14 6.90
N GLU A 244 -18.76 15.25 6.22
CA GLU A 244 -17.88 15.23 5.05
C GLU A 244 -16.45 14.83 5.39
N ILE A 245 -15.93 15.32 6.52
CA ILE A 245 -14.57 15.06 6.95
C ILE A 245 -14.58 14.07 8.12
N ALA A 246 -13.80 12.99 8.01
CA ALA A 246 -13.55 12.00 9.05
C ALA A 246 -12.06 12.00 9.42
N ILE A 247 -11.75 12.06 10.72
CA ILE A 247 -10.38 12.10 11.24
C ILE A 247 -10.19 11.04 12.30
N ALA A 248 -9.13 10.24 12.19
CA ALA A 248 -8.72 9.32 13.22
C ALA A 248 -7.35 9.74 13.79
N PHE A 249 -7.29 9.98 15.09
CA PHE A 249 -6.05 10.21 15.84
C PHE A 249 -5.63 8.89 16.48
N LEU A 250 -4.66 8.22 15.88
CA LEU A 250 -4.24 6.87 16.22
C LEU A 250 -2.89 6.90 16.94
N LYS A 251 -2.87 6.51 18.21
CA LYS A 251 -1.65 6.46 19.03
C LYS A 251 -0.69 5.41 18.49
N ARG A 252 0.58 5.80 18.32
CA ARG A 252 1.65 4.92 17.89
C ARG A 252 2.51 4.44 19.06
N THR A 253 3.32 3.41 18.83
CA THR A 253 4.27 2.86 19.82
C THR A 253 5.28 3.88 20.34
N GLN A 254 5.61 4.93 19.53
CA GLN A 254 6.51 6.01 19.92
C GLN A 254 5.86 7.02 20.87
N GLY A 255 4.55 6.91 21.12
CA GLY A 255 3.78 7.80 21.98
C GLY A 255 3.18 9.03 21.29
N ASP A 256 3.51 9.26 20.04
CA ASP A 256 2.89 10.26 19.17
C ASP A 256 1.61 9.69 18.50
N TYR A 257 0.94 10.50 17.67
CA TYR A 257 -0.29 10.12 17.00
C TYR A 257 -0.15 10.24 15.49
N ARG A 258 -0.47 9.14 14.77
CA ARG A 258 -0.79 9.19 13.35
C ARG A 258 -2.18 9.79 13.21
N VAL A 259 -2.30 10.81 12.38
CA VAL A 259 -3.58 11.43 12.02
C VAL A 259 -3.92 11.00 10.61
N GLU A 260 -5.01 10.27 10.48
CA GLU A 260 -5.58 9.86 9.20
C GLU A 260 -6.81 10.70 8.93
N ILE A 261 -6.86 11.37 7.78
CA ILE A 261 -7.96 12.25 7.41
C ILE A 261 -8.55 11.83 6.07
N ARG A 262 -9.86 11.77 6.02
CA ARG A 262 -10.63 11.38 4.82
C ARG A 262 -11.71 12.41 4.54
N SER A 263 -12.00 12.61 3.25
CA SER A 263 -13.13 13.43 2.79
C SER A 263 -14.09 12.58 1.94
N LYS A 264 -15.38 12.65 2.27
CA LYS A 264 -16.45 12.02 1.49
C LYS A 264 -16.93 12.92 0.32
N GLY A 265 -16.67 14.23 0.43
CA GLY A 265 -17.04 15.25 -0.52
C GLY A 265 -15.90 15.71 -1.42
N ASN A 266 -15.96 16.94 -1.84
CA ASN A 266 -14.96 17.59 -2.68
C ASN A 266 -13.90 18.35 -1.87
N PHE A 267 -13.89 18.19 -0.56
CA PHE A 267 -12.95 18.88 0.31
C PHE A 267 -11.55 18.27 0.17
N ASP A 268 -10.56 19.11 -0.12
CA ASP A 268 -9.18 18.70 -0.31
C ASP A 268 -8.44 18.58 1.02
N VAL A 269 -8.40 17.36 1.57
CA VAL A 269 -7.74 17.09 2.85
C VAL A 269 -6.21 17.08 2.76
N SER A 270 -5.64 17.02 1.55
CA SER A 270 -4.19 17.09 1.38
C SER A 270 -3.62 18.43 1.86
N LYS A 271 -4.36 19.51 1.68
CA LYS A 271 -3.98 20.85 2.16
C LYS A 271 -3.87 20.91 3.68
N ILE A 272 -4.76 20.21 4.38
CA ILE A 272 -4.70 20.08 5.84
C ILE A 272 -3.44 19.31 6.23
N ALA A 273 -3.23 18.14 5.62
CA ALA A 273 -2.07 17.32 5.93
C ALA A 273 -0.74 18.08 5.69
N ILE A 274 -0.59 18.78 4.57
CA ILE A 274 0.58 19.61 4.26
C ILE A 274 0.80 20.70 5.32
N ARG A 275 -0.29 21.36 5.77
CA ARG A 275 -0.22 22.39 6.83
C ARG A 275 0.41 21.86 8.13
N PHE A 276 0.15 20.58 8.46
CA PHE A 276 0.66 19.92 9.66
C PHE A 276 1.92 19.06 9.38
N GLY A 277 2.59 19.26 8.24
CA GLY A 277 3.85 18.59 7.91
C GLY A 277 3.72 17.15 7.38
N GLY A 278 2.53 16.79 6.91
CA GLY A 278 2.25 15.51 6.26
C GLY A 278 1.97 15.65 4.77
N GLY A 279 1.16 14.73 4.22
CA GLY A 279 0.80 14.70 2.80
C GLY A 279 -0.23 13.64 2.50
N GLY A 280 -0.44 13.38 1.20
CA GLY A 280 -1.38 12.38 0.68
C GLY A 280 -2.17 12.91 -0.51
N HIS A 281 -3.29 12.27 -0.77
CA HIS A 281 -4.18 12.58 -1.88
C HIS A 281 -5.32 13.52 -1.47
N HIS A 282 -6.03 14.04 -2.46
CA HIS A 282 -7.15 14.97 -2.27
C HIS A 282 -8.16 14.51 -1.22
N ASN A 283 -8.56 13.24 -1.22
CA ASN A 283 -9.58 12.70 -0.31
C ASN A 283 -9.03 11.80 0.81
N SER A 284 -7.72 11.50 0.80
CA SER A 284 -7.06 10.58 1.73
C SER A 284 -5.65 11.09 2.03
N SER A 285 -5.44 11.61 3.24
CA SER A 285 -4.17 12.19 3.64
C SER A 285 -3.87 11.92 5.10
N GLY A 286 -2.62 12.10 5.50
CA GLY A 286 -2.22 11.90 6.89
C GLY A 286 -1.02 12.75 7.31
N PHE A 287 -0.84 12.88 8.61
CA PHE A 287 0.29 13.58 9.23
C PHE A 287 0.52 13.04 10.65
N ILE A 288 1.55 13.55 11.31
CA ILE A 288 1.88 13.14 12.68
C ILE A 288 1.74 14.33 13.61
N ILE A 289 1.12 14.13 14.78
CA ILE A 289 1.15 15.07 15.89
C ILE A 289 1.87 14.45 17.10
N LYS A 290 2.57 15.28 17.89
CA LYS A 290 3.43 14.80 18.98
C LYS A 290 2.63 14.23 20.16
N ASN A 291 1.45 14.78 20.43
CA ASN A 291 0.59 14.34 21.53
C ASN A 291 -0.87 14.80 21.30
N ASN A 292 -1.79 14.30 22.12
CA ASN A 292 -3.23 14.61 22.03
C ASN A 292 -3.58 16.08 22.37
N GLN A 293 -2.69 16.85 23.00
CA GLN A 293 -2.92 18.27 23.27
C GLN A 293 -3.01 19.12 22.00
N GLN A 294 -2.50 18.61 20.87
CA GLN A 294 -2.60 19.26 19.56
C GLN A 294 -3.94 19.00 18.84
N ILE A 295 -4.75 18.04 19.30
CA ILE A 295 -6.05 17.71 18.68
C ILE A 295 -6.97 18.93 18.59
N PRO A 296 -7.15 19.76 19.64
CA PRO A 296 -8.01 20.95 19.55
C PRO A 296 -7.56 21.96 18.48
N GLU A 297 -6.24 22.11 18.28
CA GLU A 297 -5.68 22.96 17.23
C GLU A 297 -6.06 22.47 15.86
N VAL A 298 -5.90 21.16 15.60
CA VAL A 298 -6.26 20.53 14.32
C VAL A 298 -7.76 20.69 14.02
N ILE A 299 -8.61 20.37 14.99
CA ILE A 299 -10.08 20.47 14.82
C ILE A 299 -10.51 21.92 14.65
N SER A 300 -9.93 22.87 15.42
CA SER A 300 -10.22 24.29 15.27
C SER A 300 -9.83 24.82 13.89
N TYR A 301 -8.66 24.43 13.39
CA TYR A 301 -8.21 24.81 12.06
C TYR A 301 -9.20 24.36 10.98
N ILE A 302 -9.60 23.09 11.02
CA ILE A 302 -10.53 22.52 10.02
C ILE A 302 -11.93 23.16 10.11
N ASN A 303 -12.41 23.42 11.32
CA ASN A 303 -13.72 24.07 11.52
C ASN A 303 -13.77 25.55 11.04
N ASN A 304 -12.62 26.17 10.77
CA ASN A 304 -12.52 27.54 10.26
C ASN A 304 -12.22 27.62 8.75
N LEU A 305 -12.11 26.46 8.06
CA LEU A 305 -12.05 26.36 6.60
C LEU A 305 -13.47 26.31 6.02
#